data_73f08e722a0924f3b7810d9a56efd27d
#
_entry.id   73f08e722a0924f3b7810d9a56efd27d
#
_cell.length_a   1.000
_cell.length_b   1.000
_cell.length_c   1.000
_cell.angle_alpha   90.00
_cell.angle_beta   90.00
_cell.angle_gamma   90.00
#
_symmetry.space_group_name_H-M   'P 1'
#
loop_
_entity.id
_entity.type
_entity.pdbx_description
1 polymer ?
#
loop_
_entity_poly.entity_id
_entity_poly.type
_entity_poly.pdbx_seq_one_letter_code
_entity_poly.pdbx_strand_id
1 'polypeptide(L)'
;DGLETLIPNDKVDKYHEICRKWEIMTQLNLEHDEYSKLIIADVNNYMAVYKNGKTKCKGKFEWEELEKKKVSILHKNKSFLVVPKAVYAYFTKGVMPEDFLAQDNNIFNYCAGVKAKGGWVFEERSVKDSTLHVNKLQKIIRYFISNKGSKLVKCNKDGREIQTEAGQWLQTVINKVDPNKPFTEYDINKSYYLDEIYKQIQQIEKVSQRSSTQLSLF
;
A
#
# COMPACT_ATOMS: atom_id res chain seq x y z
N ASP A 1 -19.80 11.89 6.94
CA ASP A 1 -18.95 11.32 8.00
C ASP A 1 -19.58 10.03 8.49
N GLY A 2 -18.78 9.05 8.91
CA GLY A 2 -19.21 7.74 9.38
C GLY A 2 -18.71 7.45 10.79
N LEU A 3 -19.43 6.58 11.48
CA LEU A 3 -19.04 6.03 12.78
C LEU A 3 -19.02 4.52 12.65
N GLU A 4 -17.89 3.90 12.95
CA GLU A 4 -17.78 2.45 13.06
C GLU A 4 -17.90 2.04 14.54
N THR A 5 -18.69 1.03 14.79
CA THR A 5 -18.86 0.50 16.14
C THR A 5 -18.95 -1.03 16.14
N LEU A 6 -18.34 -1.64 17.14
CA LEU A 6 -18.48 -3.06 17.40
C LEU A 6 -19.65 -3.27 18.39
N ILE A 7 -20.68 -3.99 17.94
CA ILE A 7 -21.90 -4.19 18.72
C ILE A 7 -22.03 -5.68 19.02
N PRO A 8 -22.18 -6.07 20.30
CA PRO A 8 -22.52 -7.43 20.66
C PRO A 8 -23.85 -7.86 20.04
N ASN A 9 -23.95 -9.10 19.59
CA ASN A 9 -25.13 -9.61 18.88
C ASN A 9 -26.44 -9.44 19.68
N ASP A 10 -26.39 -9.56 20.99
CA ASP A 10 -27.52 -9.39 21.91
C ASP A 10 -27.97 -7.92 22.08
N LYS A 11 -27.19 -6.97 21.57
CA LYS A 11 -27.47 -5.52 21.66
C LYS A 11 -27.79 -4.85 20.33
N VAL A 12 -27.87 -5.59 19.24
CA VAL A 12 -28.13 -5.07 17.89
C VAL A 12 -29.48 -4.35 17.82
N ASP A 13 -30.54 -4.95 18.40
CA ASP A 13 -31.88 -4.33 18.38
C ASP A 13 -31.91 -3.00 19.14
N LYS A 14 -31.23 -2.95 20.29
CA LYS A 14 -31.09 -1.72 21.07
C LYS A 14 -30.33 -0.63 20.32
N TYR A 15 -29.29 -1.02 19.60
CA TYR A 15 -28.56 -0.10 18.73
C TYR A 15 -29.45 0.50 17.67
N HIS A 16 -30.22 -0.30 16.96
CA HIS A 16 -31.18 0.19 15.95
C HIS A 16 -32.28 1.08 16.54
N GLU A 17 -32.71 0.80 17.78
CA GLU A 17 -33.65 1.68 18.49
C GLU A 17 -33.04 3.07 18.76
N ILE A 18 -31.78 3.11 19.19
CA ILE A 18 -31.04 4.36 19.45
C ILE A 18 -30.85 5.14 18.15
N CYS A 19 -30.47 4.46 17.06
CA CYS A 19 -30.30 5.08 15.75
C CYS A 19 -31.62 5.73 15.25
N ARG A 20 -32.75 5.02 15.38
CA ARG A 20 -34.07 5.56 15.02
C ARG A 20 -34.45 6.78 15.85
N LYS A 21 -34.19 6.77 17.15
CA LYS A 21 -34.41 7.97 18.01
C LYS A 21 -33.56 9.14 17.54
N TRP A 22 -32.31 8.89 17.19
CA TRP A 22 -31.42 9.92 16.69
C TRP A 22 -31.88 10.51 15.35
N GLU A 23 -32.32 9.66 14.40
CA GLU A 23 -32.88 10.08 13.11
C GLU A 23 -34.12 10.98 13.30
N ILE A 24 -35.01 10.62 14.21
CA ILE A 24 -36.20 11.40 14.54
C ILE A 24 -35.81 12.78 15.11
N MET A 25 -34.82 12.81 16.01
CA MET A 25 -34.39 14.05 16.67
C MET A 25 -33.67 14.99 15.71
N THR A 26 -32.87 14.45 14.78
CA THR A 26 -32.01 15.23 13.91
C THR A 26 -32.59 15.49 12.53
N GLN A 27 -33.64 14.77 12.15
CA GLN A 27 -34.23 14.74 10.80
C GLN A 27 -33.20 14.33 9.72
N LEU A 28 -32.16 13.58 10.11
CA LEU A 28 -31.16 13.00 9.20
C LEU A 28 -31.36 11.50 9.11
N ASN A 29 -31.08 10.93 7.95
CA ASN A 29 -31.11 9.48 7.73
C ASN A 29 -29.73 8.87 7.94
N LEU A 30 -29.66 7.73 8.62
CA LEU A 30 -28.45 6.93 8.79
C LEU A 30 -28.40 5.83 7.73
N GLU A 31 -27.27 5.69 7.08
CA GLU A 31 -26.95 4.52 6.27
C GLU A 31 -26.19 3.52 7.13
N HIS A 32 -26.62 2.26 7.11
CA HIS A 32 -26.03 1.18 7.89
C HIS A 32 -25.31 0.19 6.98
N ASP A 33 -24.01 0.07 7.15
CA ASP A 33 -23.19 -0.98 6.55
C ASP A 33 -22.81 -2.02 7.61
N GLU A 34 -23.02 -3.31 7.32
CA GLU A 34 -22.63 -4.39 8.20
C GLU A 34 -21.43 -5.15 7.66
N TYR A 35 -20.38 -5.20 8.45
CA TYR A 35 -19.13 -5.88 8.12
C TYR A 35 -18.96 -7.16 8.94
N SER A 36 -18.50 -8.24 8.30
CA SER A 36 -18.00 -9.42 8.98
C SER A 36 -16.56 -9.19 9.50
N LYS A 37 -15.82 -8.29 8.85
CA LYS A 37 -14.45 -7.93 9.21
C LYS A 37 -14.15 -6.50 8.81
N LEU A 38 -13.57 -5.72 9.72
CA LEU A 38 -13.07 -4.39 9.46
C LEU A 38 -11.61 -4.30 9.92
N ILE A 39 -10.71 -3.95 9.01
CA ILE A 39 -9.27 -3.88 9.22
C ILE A 39 -8.84 -2.44 8.95
N ILE A 40 -8.50 -1.71 10.01
CA ILE A 40 -8.15 -0.30 9.97
C ILE A 40 -6.65 -0.15 10.13
N ALA A 41 -5.98 0.38 9.11
CA ALA A 41 -4.58 0.80 9.21
C ALA A 41 -4.47 2.22 9.77
N ASP A 42 -5.33 3.12 9.30
CA ASP A 42 -5.55 4.48 9.78
C ASP A 42 -6.88 5.01 9.20
N VAL A 43 -7.26 6.25 9.55
CA VAL A 43 -8.55 6.87 9.17
C VAL A 43 -8.82 6.84 7.66
N ASN A 44 -7.78 6.94 6.83
CA ASN A 44 -7.90 6.98 5.38
C ASN A 44 -7.56 5.66 4.69
N ASN A 45 -7.08 4.67 5.43
CA ASN A 45 -6.58 3.41 4.89
C ASN A 45 -7.21 2.23 5.64
N TYR A 46 -8.23 1.62 5.05
CA TYR A 46 -8.93 0.48 5.64
C TYR A 46 -9.43 -0.51 4.59
N MET A 47 -9.71 -1.72 5.05
CA MET A 47 -10.35 -2.80 4.31
C MET A 47 -11.55 -3.28 5.11
N ALA A 48 -12.71 -3.36 4.49
CA ALA A 48 -13.93 -3.89 5.08
C ALA A 48 -14.41 -5.08 4.26
N VAL A 49 -14.82 -6.15 4.95
CA VAL A 49 -15.44 -7.32 4.36
C VAL A 49 -16.88 -7.36 4.82
N TYR A 50 -17.82 -7.20 3.90
CA TYR A 50 -19.24 -7.31 4.18
C TYR A 50 -19.66 -8.75 4.53
N LYS A 51 -20.78 -8.92 5.21
CA LYS A 51 -21.33 -10.27 5.52
C LYS A 51 -21.56 -11.12 4.27
N ASN A 52 -21.81 -10.51 3.10
CA ASN A 52 -21.98 -11.20 1.81
C ASN A 52 -20.64 -11.51 1.10
N GLY A 53 -19.50 -11.29 1.74
CA GLY A 53 -18.17 -11.54 1.20
C GLY A 53 -17.62 -10.47 0.25
N LYS A 54 -18.40 -9.44 -0.11
CA LYS A 54 -17.88 -8.30 -0.85
C LYS A 54 -16.87 -7.52 -0.02
N THR A 55 -15.95 -6.84 -0.67
CA THR A 55 -14.94 -6.01 -0.03
C THR A 55 -15.08 -4.55 -0.42
N LYS A 56 -14.79 -3.65 0.53
CA LYS A 56 -14.65 -2.20 0.34
C LYS A 56 -13.27 -1.80 0.81
N CYS A 57 -12.49 -1.21 -0.07
CA CYS A 57 -11.13 -0.81 0.24
C CYS A 57 -10.97 0.70 0.09
N LYS A 58 -10.19 1.34 0.99
CA LYS A 58 -9.90 2.76 0.95
C LYS A 58 -8.40 3.05 1.06
N GLY A 59 -8.03 4.20 0.47
CA GLY A 59 -6.65 4.69 0.49
C GLY A 59 -5.69 3.77 -0.23
N LYS A 60 -4.61 3.35 0.42
CA LYS A 60 -3.59 2.48 -0.18
C LYS A 60 -4.12 1.11 -0.63
N PHE A 61 -5.34 0.72 -0.20
CA PHE A 61 -5.99 -0.53 -0.58
C PHE A 61 -7.00 -0.37 -1.72
N GLU A 62 -7.21 0.83 -2.27
CA GLU A 62 -8.17 1.11 -3.37
C GLU A 62 -7.76 0.53 -4.74
N TRP A 63 -6.58 -0.06 -4.86
CA TRP A 63 -6.10 -0.65 -6.12
C TRP A 63 -7.09 -1.66 -6.73
N GLU A 64 -7.84 -2.40 -5.92
CA GLU A 64 -8.84 -3.38 -6.36
C GLU A 64 -9.97 -2.72 -7.16
N GLU A 65 -10.47 -1.59 -6.71
CA GLU A 65 -11.50 -0.81 -7.42
C GLU A 65 -11.00 -0.29 -8.77
N LEU A 66 -9.74 0.12 -8.83
CA LEU A 66 -9.12 0.61 -10.07
C LEU A 66 -8.90 -0.52 -11.07
N GLU A 67 -8.48 -1.71 -10.60
CA GLU A 67 -8.33 -2.90 -11.45
C GLU A 67 -9.68 -3.36 -12.02
N LYS A 68 -10.75 -3.39 -11.22
CA LYS A 68 -12.10 -3.72 -11.68
C LYS A 68 -12.60 -2.78 -12.78
N LYS A 69 -12.25 -1.51 -12.71
CA LYS A 69 -12.61 -0.50 -13.73
C LYS A 69 -11.75 -0.57 -14.98
N LYS A 70 -10.81 -1.52 -15.09
CA LYS A 70 -9.84 -1.65 -16.19
C LYS A 70 -9.06 -0.36 -16.47
N VAL A 71 -8.95 0.52 -15.48
CA VAL A 71 -8.16 1.74 -15.59
C VAL A 71 -6.70 1.37 -15.40
N SER A 72 -5.84 1.77 -16.34
CA SER A 72 -4.41 1.61 -16.15
C SER A 72 -3.96 2.40 -14.93
N ILE A 73 -3.56 1.69 -13.86
CA ILE A 73 -3.07 2.29 -12.62
C ILE A 73 -1.59 2.64 -12.65
N LEU A 74 -0.90 2.27 -13.73
CA LEU A 74 0.54 2.47 -13.83
C LEU A 74 0.98 3.93 -13.67
N HIS A 75 0.17 4.88 -14.14
CA HIS A 75 0.46 6.31 -14.01
C HIS A 75 0.07 6.88 -12.62
N LYS A 76 -0.79 6.20 -11.89
CA LYS A 76 -1.23 6.56 -10.54
C LYS A 76 -0.45 5.84 -9.46
N ASN A 77 0.23 4.75 -9.83
CA ASN A 77 1.01 3.94 -8.90
C ASN A 77 2.27 4.69 -8.47
N LYS A 78 2.21 5.29 -7.28
CA LYS A 78 3.32 5.98 -6.62
C LYS A 78 4.02 5.13 -5.56
N SER A 79 3.54 3.94 -5.30
CA SER A 79 4.03 3.04 -4.27
C SER A 79 4.12 1.61 -4.80
N PHE A 80 4.84 0.77 -4.09
CA PHE A 80 4.98 -0.65 -4.41
C PHE A 80 3.68 -1.39 -4.11
N LEU A 81 2.85 -1.63 -5.15
CA LEU A 81 1.52 -2.25 -5.00
C LEU A 81 1.56 -3.66 -4.41
N VAL A 82 2.66 -4.38 -4.58
CA VAL A 82 2.83 -5.71 -3.99
C VAL A 82 2.62 -5.69 -2.47
N VAL A 83 3.02 -4.60 -1.81
CA VAL A 83 2.88 -4.46 -0.34
C VAL A 83 1.41 -4.42 0.08
N PRO A 84 0.57 -3.43 -0.33
CA PRO A 84 -0.83 -3.41 0.07
C PRO A 84 -1.63 -4.62 -0.46
N LYS A 85 -1.25 -5.21 -1.59
CA LYS A 85 -1.88 -6.43 -2.10
C LYS A 85 -1.63 -7.64 -1.20
N ALA A 86 -0.39 -7.83 -0.75
CA ALA A 86 -0.04 -8.90 0.17
C ALA A 86 -0.69 -8.70 1.55
N VAL A 87 -0.69 -7.48 2.07
CA VAL A 87 -1.38 -7.13 3.33
C VAL A 87 -2.87 -7.43 3.24
N TYR A 88 -3.52 -7.07 2.13
CA TYR A 88 -4.92 -7.41 1.88
C TYR A 88 -5.14 -8.92 1.86
N ALA A 89 -4.31 -9.67 1.14
CA ALA A 89 -4.43 -11.12 1.04
C ALA A 89 -4.24 -11.80 2.41
N TYR A 90 -3.31 -11.31 3.22
CA TYR A 90 -3.08 -11.79 4.58
C TYR A 90 -4.33 -11.63 5.46
N PHE A 91 -4.88 -10.42 5.56
CA PHE A 91 -6.01 -10.16 6.46
C PHE A 91 -7.35 -10.70 5.95
N THR A 92 -7.58 -10.76 4.64
CA THR A 92 -8.87 -11.14 4.06
C THR A 92 -8.95 -12.60 3.63
N LYS A 93 -7.82 -13.20 3.24
CA LYS A 93 -7.76 -14.55 2.66
C LYS A 93 -6.87 -15.52 3.44
N GLY A 94 -6.13 -15.03 4.45
CA GLY A 94 -5.18 -15.84 5.22
C GLY A 94 -3.94 -16.28 4.43
N VAL A 95 -3.58 -15.59 3.34
CA VAL A 95 -2.41 -15.90 2.54
C VAL A 95 -1.18 -15.29 3.20
N MET A 96 -0.16 -16.11 3.46
CA MET A 96 1.09 -15.63 4.05
C MET A 96 1.86 -14.75 3.05
N PRO A 97 2.57 -13.71 3.54
CA PRO A 97 3.33 -12.81 2.68
C PRO A 97 4.31 -13.49 1.75
N GLU A 98 5.00 -14.53 2.22
CA GLU A 98 5.94 -15.34 1.43
C GLU A 98 5.26 -16.03 0.25
N ASP A 99 4.10 -16.65 0.51
CA ASP A 99 3.32 -17.34 -0.51
C ASP A 99 2.76 -16.36 -1.54
N PHE A 100 2.33 -15.18 -1.08
CA PHE A 100 1.90 -14.11 -1.98
C PHE A 100 3.03 -13.68 -2.91
N LEU A 101 4.22 -13.39 -2.37
CA LEU A 101 5.40 -12.99 -3.17
C LEU A 101 5.93 -14.11 -4.08
N ALA A 102 5.69 -15.39 -3.73
CA ALA A 102 6.05 -16.50 -4.59
C ALA A 102 5.14 -16.63 -5.82
N GLN A 103 3.86 -16.24 -5.69
CA GLN A 103 2.85 -16.35 -6.74
C GLN A 103 2.74 -15.09 -7.62
N ASP A 104 3.10 -13.91 -7.10
CA ASP A 104 3.00 -12.66 -7.86
C ASP A 104 4.16 -12.53 -8.84
N ASN A 105 3.83 -12.62 -10.13
CA ASN A 105 4.77 -12.54 -11.25
C ASN A 105 4.60 -11.23 -12.05
N ASN A 106 3.91 -10.24 -11.52
CA ASN A 106 3.72 -8.96 -12.19
C ASN A 106 4.75 -7.93 -11.70
N ILE A 107 5.78 -7.68 -12.51
CA ILE A 107 6.85 -6.71 -12.19
C ILE A 107 6.30 -5.33 -11.80
N PHE A 108 5.16 -4.90 -12.34
CA PHE A 108 4.58 -3.61 -12.02
C PHE A 108 4.06 -3.51 -10.59
N ASN A 109 3.73 -4.62 -9.94
CA ASN A 109 3.36 -4.62 -8.53
C ASN A 109 4.56 -4.26 -7.63
N TYR A 110 5.78 -4.59 -8.07
CA TYR A 110 7.03 -4.29 -7.36
C TYR A 110 7.59 -2.89 -7.66
N CYS A 111 6.95 -2.14 -8.55
CA CYS A 111 7.45 -0.85 -8.99
C CYS A 111 6.81 0.31 -8.24
N ALA A 112 7.60 1.36 -8.00
CA ALA A 112 7.12 2.68 -7.63
C ALA A 112 7.40 3.69 -8.73
N GLY A 113 6.51 4.68 -8.87
CA GLY A 113 6.66 5.79 -9.81
C GLY A 113 6.95 7.08 -9.08
N VAL A 114 8.00 7.79 -9.47
CA VAL A 114 8.37 9.07 -8.87
C VAL A 114 8.57 10.15 -9.93
N LYS A 115 8.30 11.40 -9.53
CA LYS A 115 8.42 12.57 -10.40
C LYS A 115 9.28 13.66 -9.74
N ALA A 116 10.27 14.14 -10.47
CA ALA A 116 11.02 15.34 -10.12
C ALA A 116 10.27 16.59 -10.61
N LYS A 117 9.94 17.50 -9.68
CA LYS A 117 9.27 18.77 -9.98
C LYS A 117 10.26 19.93 -9.86
N GLY A 118 9.96 21.04 -10.56
CA GLY A 118 10.81 22.24 -10.55
C GLY A 118 12.22 21.96 -11.06
N GLY A 119 13.22 22.48 -10.40
CA GLY A 119 14.65 22.33 -10.74
C GLY A 119 15.30 21.02 -10.33
N TRP A 120 14.52 20.04 -9.85
CA TRP A 120 15.02 18.72 -9.44
C TRP A 120 15.19 17.78 -10.65
N VAL A 121 16.22 16.93 -10.56
CA VAL A 121 16.51 15.86 -11.53
C VAL A 121 16.79 14.55 -10.77
N PHE A 122 16.63 13.42 -11.43
CA PHE A 122 17.06 12.12 -10.88
C PHE A 122 18.44 11.77 -11.42
N GLU A 123 19.24 11.18 -10.55
CA GLU A 123 20.54 10.60 -10.88
C GLU A 123 20.58 9.14 -10.40
N GLU A 124 21.09 8.31 -11.28
CA GLU A 124 21.46 6.93 -10.98
C GLU A 124 22.96 6.90 -10.67
N ARG A 125 23.34 6.45 -9.49
CA ARG A 125 24.74 6.42 -9.03
C ARG A 125 25.16 4.99 -8.75
N SER A 126 26.24 4.56 -9.38
CA SER A 126 26.87 3.26 -9.17
C SER A 126 28.38 3.42 -9.01
N VAL A 127 28.98 2.50 -8.28
CA VAL A 127 30.44 2.42 -8.14
C VAL A 127 30.92 1.23 -8.94
N LYS A 128 31.80 1.45 -9.90
CA LYS A 128 32.49 0.42 -10.68
C LYS A 128 33.98 0.70 -10.63
N ASP A 129 34.78 -0.30 -10.34
CA ASP A 129 36.24 -0.19 -10.26
C ASP A 129 36.71 1.02 -9.42
N SER A 130 36.08 1.20 -8.26
CA SER A 130 36.31 2.33 -7.33
C SER A 130 35.97 3.71 -7.91
N THR A 131 35.35 3.78 -9.08
CA THR A 131 34.94 5.03 -9.73
C THR A 131 33.44 5.23 -9.61
N LEU A 132 33.03 6.44 -9.20
CA LEU A 132 31.62 6.83 -9.15
C LEU A 132 31.12 7.16 -10.55
N HIS A 133 30.15 6.40 -11.02
CA HIS A 133 29.43 6.66 -12.24
C HIS A 133 28.08 7.32 -11.93
N VAL A 134 27.81 8.46 -12.57
CA VAL A 134 26.56 9.22 -12.40
C VAL A 134 25.87 9.32 -13.76
N ASN A 135 24.66 8.78 -13.82
CA ASN A 135 23.80 8.85 -14.99
C ASN A 135 22.57 9.72 -14.68
N LYS A 136 22.38 10.80 -15.45
CA LYS A 136 21.18 11.65 -15.32
C LYS A 136 19.97 10.98 -15.96
N LEU A 137 18.88 10.94 -15.22
CA LEU A 137 17.65 10.31 -15.64
C LEU A 137 16.57 11.33 -16.03
N GLN A 138 15.53 10.86 -16.68
CA GLN A 138 14.36 11.68 -17.00
C GLN A 138 13.59 12.09 -15.73
N LYS A 139 12.73 13.12 -15.85
CA LYS A 139 11.97 13.67 -14.70
C LYS A 139 10.92 12.73 -14.11
N ILE A 140 10.50 11.71 -14.82
CA ILE A 140 9.55 10.70 -14.35
C ILE A 140 10.22 9.36 -14.55
N ILE A 141 10.42 8.64 -13.45
CA ILE A 141 11.00 7.31 -13.48
C ILE A 141 10.11 6.32 -12.72
N ARG A 142 10.19 5.07 -13.14
CA ARG A 142 9.69 3.92 -12.40
C ARG A 142 10.85 3.04 -12.02
N TYR A 143 10.86 2.55 -10.82
CA TYR A 143 11.92 1.70 -10.29
C TYR A 143 11.36 0.62 -9.37
N PHE A 144 12.15 -0.41 -9.14
CA PHE A 144 11.92 -1.41 -8.11
C PHE A 144 13.18 -1.60 -7.26
N ILE A 145 13.02 -2.17 -6.07
CA ILE A 145 14.15 -2.51 -5.19
C ILE A 145 14.77 -3.81 -5.66
N SER A 146 16.08 -3.81 -5.87
CA SER A 146 16.83 -4.91 -6.45
C SER A 146 18.03 -5.30 -5.59
N ASN A 147 18.54 -6.54 -5.77
CA ASN A 147 19.78 -6.97 -5.13
C ASN A 147 21.01 -6.39 -5.85
N LYS A 148 20.89 -6.18 -7.15
CA LYS A 148 21.89 -5.53 -8.00
C LYS A 148 21.25 -4.31 -8.63
N GLY A 149 21.94 -3.20 -8.64
CA GLY A 149 21.37 -1.98 -9.18
C GLY A 149 22.22 -0.77 -8.77
N SER A 150 21.57 0.36 -8.72
CA SER A 150 22.21 1.64 -8.45
C SER A 150 21.49 2.38 -7.33
N LYS A 151 22.14 3.35 -6.74
CA LYS A 151 21.51 4.30 -5.82
C LYS A 151 20.80 5.38 -6.64
N LEU A 152 19.51 5.56 -6.43
CA LEU A 152 18.74 6.64 -7.05
C LEU A 152 18.64 7.84 -6.12
N VAL A 153 19.04 8.99 -6.62
CA VAL A 153 19.08 10.24 -5.87
C VAL A 153 18.33 11.31 -6.66
N LYS A 154 17.58 12.14 -5.98
CA LYS A 154 16.96 13.33 -6.52
C LYS A 154 17.79 14.53 -6.12
N CYS A 155 18.35 15.26 -7.07
CA CYS A 155 19.25 16.39 -6.86
C CYS A 155 18.65 17.68 -7.41
N ASN A 156 19.00 18.82 -6.79
CA ASN A 156 18.69 20.14 -7.33
C ASN A 156 19.96 20.93 -7.69
N LYS A 157 19.78 22.11 -8.27
CA LYS A 157 20.90 22.99 -8.66
C LYS A 157 21.71 23.52 -7.47
N ASP A 158 21.12 23.56 -6.28
CA ASP A 158 21.75 24.07 -5.05
C ASP A 158 22.56 22.99 -4.33
N GLY A 159 22.72 21.81 -4.94
CA GLY A 159 23.45 20.68 -4.37
C GLY A 159 22.68 19.88 -3.31
N ARG A 160 21.38 20.15 -3.09
CA ARG A 160 20.58 19.36 -2.18
C ARG A 160 20.25 18.00 -2.80
N GLU A 161 20.31 16.96 -1.98
CA GLU A 161 20.08 15.59 -2.40
C GLU A 161 19.02 14.91 -1.52
N ILE A 162 18.15 14.11 -2.16
CA ILE A 162 17.16 13.28 -1.48
C ILE A 162 17.22 11.89 -2.12
N GLN A 163 17.40 10.86 -1.31
CA GLN A 163 17.31 9.48 -1.79
C GLN A 163 15.86 9.16 -2.18
N THR A 164 15.67 8.41 -3.25
CA THR A 164 14.33 7.98 -3.68
C THR A 164 13.72 6.99 -2.70
N GLU A 165 14.57 6.18 -2.06
CA GLU A 165 14.18 5.24 -1.02
C GLU A 165 15.11 5.40 0.18
N ALA A 166 14.56 5.43 1.38
CA ALA A 166 15.34 5.54 2.61
C ALA A 166 16.12 4.25 2.88
N GLY A 167 17.37 4.39 3.34
CA GLY A 167 18.24 3.25 3.64
C GLY A 167 19.28 2.96 2.57
N GLN A 168 19.89 1.78 2.64
CA GLN A 168 20.99 1.35 1.76
C GLN A 168 20.51 0.45 0.61
N TRP A 169 19.26 0.64 0.19
CA TRP A 169 18.66 -0.19 -0.84
C TRP A 169 19.13 0.19 -2.24
N LEU A 170 19.43 -0.83 -3.06
CA LEU A 170 19.70 -0.65 -4.48
C LEU A 170 18.39 -0.64 -5.28
N GLN A 171 18.36 0.16 -6.32
CA GLN A 171 17.21 0.31 -7.18
C GLN A 171 17.58 0.03 -8.63
N THR A 172 16.62 -0.54 -9.36
CA THR A 172 16.72 -0.69 -10.83
C THR A 172 15.59 0.10 -11.50
N VAL A 173 15.96 0.98 -12.41
CA VAL A 173 15.01 1.78 -13.20
C VAL A 173 14.39 0.93 -14.29
N ILE A 174 13.06 0.97 -14.39
CA ILE A 174 12.29 0.21 -15.38
C ILE A 174 11.24 1.11 -16.07
N ASN A 175 11.68 1.99 -16.92
CA ASN A 175 10.79 2.88 -17.68
C ASN A 175 10.19 2.20 -18.93
N LYS A 176 10.85 1.16 -19.43
CA LYS A 176 10.37 0.29 -20.51
C LYS A 176 10.42 -1.14 -20.02
N VAL A 177 9.36 -1.87 -20.25
CA VAL A 177 9.28 -3.30 -19.96
C VAL A 177 9.51 -4.05 -21.27
N ASP A 178 10.45 -4.99 -21.25
CA ASP A 178 10.60 -5.95 -22.31
C ASP A 178 9.51 -7.03 -22.15
N PRO A 179 8.58 -7.16 -23.12
CA PRO A 179 7.51 -8.16 -23.03
C PRO A 179 8.02 -9.59 -23.08
N ASN A 180 9.23 -9.79 -23.58
CA ASN A 180 9.84 -11.13 -23.69
C ASN A 180 10.69 -11.51 -22.48
N LYS A 181 10.95 -10.56 -21.57
CA LYS A 181 11.75 -10.83 -20.38
C LYS A 181 10.92 -11.53 -19.33
N PRO A 182 11.21 -12.78 -18.97
CA PRO A 182 10.49 -13.51 -17.92
C PRO A 182 10.67 -12.84 -16.56
N PHE A 183 9.65 -12.94 -15.71
CA PHE A 183 9.66 -12.31 -14.38
C PHE A 183 10.87 -12.76 -13.53
N THR A 184 11.30 -13.99 -13.66
CA THR A 184 12.44 -14.56 -12.92
C THR A 184 13.79 -13.91 -13.24
N GLU A 185 13.89 -13.20 -14.35
CA GLU A 185 15.11 -12.47 -14.72
C GLU A 185 15.19 -11.06 -14.14
N TYR A 186 14.11 -10.57 -13.49
CA TYR A 186 14.19 -9.35 -12.72
C TYR A 186 14.82 -9.64 -11.35
N ASP A 187 15.91 -8.96 -11.06
CA ASP A 187 16.68 -9.13 -9.81
C ASP A 187 16.00 -8.42 -8.64
N ILE A 188 14.79 -8.85 -8.29
CA ILE A 188 13.96 -8.24 -7.26
C ILE A 188 14.47 -8.62 -5.87
N ASN A 189 14.69 -7.62 -5.03
CA ASN A 189 15.00 -7.84 -3.61
C ASN A 189 13.71 -8.17 -2.83
N LYS A 190 13.29 -9.43 -2.88
CA LYS A 190 12.05 -9.88 -2.22
C LYS A 190 12.08 -9.70 -0.71
N SER A 191 13.26 -9.72 -0.05
CA SER A 191 13.36 -9.51 1.40
C SER A 191 12.92 -8.10 1.80
N TYR A 192 13.31 -7.07 1.03
CA TYR A 192 12.84 -5.71 1.25
C TYR A 192 11.30 -5.62 1.26
N TYR A 193 10.64 -6.21 0.25
CA TYR A 193 9.17 -6.16 0.16
C TYR A 193 8.52 -6.95 1.29
N LEU A 194 9.11 -8.08 1.67
CA LEU A 194 8.63 -8.89 2.78
C LEU A 194 8.69 -8.11 4.10
N ASP A 195 9.80 -7.41 4.36
CA ASP A 195 9.96 -6.55 5.54
C ASP A 195 8.91 -5.43 5.57
N GLU A 196 8.66 -4.77 4.44
CA GLU A 196 7.64 -3.72 4.33
C GLU A 196 6.21 -4.26 4.52
N ILE A 197 5.92 -5.47 4.04
CA ILE A 197 4.63 -6.13 4.26
C ILE A 197 4.43 -6.42 5.75
N TYR A 198 5.39 -7.07 6.40
CA TYR A 198 5.30 -7.39 7.84
C TYR A 198 5.24 -6.15 8.71
N LYS A 199 5.98 -5.12 8.38
CA LYS A 199 5.88 -3.82 9.06
C LYS A 199 4.47 -3.24 9.01
N GLN A 200 3.78 -3.31 7.86
CA GLN A 200 2.40 -2.86 7.75
C GLN A 200 1.43 -3.78 8.50
N ILE A 201 1.60 -5.09 8.45
CA ILE A 201 0.80 -6.05 9.21
C ILE A 201 0.89 -5.75 10.70
N GLN A 202 2.11 -5.63 11.23
CA GLN A 202 2.34 -5.31 12.64
C GLN A 202 1.74 -3.97 13.07
N GLN A 203 1.77 -2.95 12.20
CA GLN A 203 1.12 -1.66 12.48
C GLN A 203 -0.39 -1.81 12.63
N ILE A 204 -1.04 -2.57 11.75
CA ILE A 204 -2.48 -2.83 11.79
C ILE A 204 -2.86 -3.64 13.04
N GLU A 205 -2.11 -4.70 13.36
CA GLU A 205 -2.34 -5.54 14.54
C GLU A 205 -2.21 -4.74 15.85
N LYS A 206 -1.23 -3.84 15.95
CA LYS A 206 -1.08 -2.95 17.11
C LYS A 206 -2.27 -2.00 17.28
N VAL A 207 -2.85 -1.50 16.21
CA VAL A 207 -4.06 -0.66 16.26
C VAL A 207 -5.24 -1.48 16.76
N SER A 208 -5.42 -2.69 16.26
CA SER A 208 -6.50 -3.60 16.68
C SER A 208 -6.41 -3.98 18.16
N GLN A 209 -5.21 -4.23 18.68
CA GLN A 209 -5.00 -4.53 20.12
C GLN A 209 -5.33 -3.34 21.01
N ARG A 210 -4.98 -2.11 20.63
CA ARG A 210 -5.34 -0.90 21.41
C ARG A 210 -6.84 -0.69 21.48
N SER A 211 -7.56 -0.92 20.39
CA SER A 211 -9.01 -0.79 20.36
C SER A 211 -9.71 -1.81 21.28
N SER A 212 -9.22 -3.05 21.34
CA SER A 212 -9.78 -4.07 22.23
C SER A 212 -9.51 -3.79 23.72
N THR A 213 -8.40 -3.18 24.06
CA THR A 213 -8.06 -2.79 25.45
C THR A 213 -8.90 -1.61 25.93
N GLN A 214 -9.26 -0.66 25.08
CA GLN A 214 -10.15 0.44 25.44
C GLN A 214 -11.60 0.00 25.67
N LEU A 215 -12.08 -1.04 24.98
CA LEU A 215 -13.41 -1.60 25.18
C LEU A 215 -13.56 -2.39 26.49
N SER A 216 -12.46 -2.84 27.11
CA SER A 216 -12.46 -3.52 28.39
C SER A 216 -12.51 -2.60 29.63
N LEU A 217 -12.48 -1.28 29.42
CA LEU A 217 -12.52 -0.26 30.48
C LEU A 217 -13.91 0.38 30.67
N PHE A 218 -14.91 -0.09 29.94
CA PHE A 218 -16.31 0.29 30.04
C PHE A 218 -17.19 -0.96 30.15
#